data_15bc07711e0cf3ab8b10b7a180145732
#
_entry.id   15bc07711e0cf3ab8b10b7a180145732
#
_cell.length_a   1.000
_cell.length_b   1.000
_cell.length_c   1.000
_cell.angle_alpha   90.00
_cell.angle_beta   90.00
_cell.angle_gamma   90.00
#
_symmetry.space_group_name_H-M   'P 1'
#
loop_
_entity.id
_entity.type
_entity.pdbx_description
1 polymer ?
#
loop_
_entity_poly.entity_id
_entity_poly.type
_entity_poly.pdbx_seq_one_letter_code
_entity_poly.pdbx_strand_id
1 'polypeptide(L)'
;MLQKIGFIGAGNLAEAVIKGLTAGDEKFSIMATDLSKERLSILDEKYGVITGELAQVVEESEVVVLAVKPKDVTTVVKSLATFSMQNKLVISVAAGIPLTMLENGLPGVAIVRVMPNTSCAVLLSMTGMVLGSLATDKDKAVAASIFSRVGQILWIAEDKINAVTAISGSGPAYYYLFTESLVAAGVELGLTPEEAEVLARETFAGASQMLVRSGKTPARLREDVTSPNGTTYAALQQFGAANLQDIVLAAAKAAADRAAEMEREYDPPSFH
;
A
#
# COMPACT_ATOMS: atom_id res chain seq x y z
N MET A 1 11.64 -25.98 0.06
CA MET A 1 10.46 -26.04 0.96
C MET A 1 9.57 -24.84 0.62
N LEU A 2 8.25 -25.01 0.70
CA LEU A 2 7.30 -23.91 0.52
C LEU A 2 7.47 -22.92 1.66
N GLN A 3 7.55 -21.62 1.34
CA GLN A 3 7.59 -20.59 2.37
C GLN A 3 6.21 -20.49 3.05
N LYS A 4 6.19 -20.56 4.37
CA LYS A 4 4.97 -20.53 5.18
C LYS A 4 4.68 -19.11 5.63
N ILE A 5 3.56 -18.55 5.20
CA ILE A 5 3.16 -17.16 5.48
C ILE A 5 1.84 -17.18 6.26
N GLY A 6 1.84 -16.55 7.43
CA GLY A 6 0.65 -16.36 8.25
C GLY A 6 0.17 -14.91 8.20
N PHE A 7 -1.09 -14.69 7.89
CA PHE A 7 -1.72 -13.38 7.93
C PHE A 7 -2.53 -13.22 9.21
N ILE A 8 -2.25 -12.15 9.95
CA ILE A 8 -3.07 -11.73 11.08
C ILE A 8 -3.90 -10.54 10.61
N GLY A 9 -5.18 -10.78 10.38
CA GLY A 9 -6.10 -9.90 9.67
C GLY A 9 -6.36 -10.37 8.25
N ALA A 10 -7.64 -10.50 7.88
CA ALA A 10 -8.15 -10.96 6.59
C ALA A 10 -8.88 -9.84 5.81
N GLY A 11 -8.47 -8.60 6.02
CA GLY A 11 -9.05 -7.43 5.36
C GLY A 11 -8.71 -7.37 3.86
N ASN A 12 -9.22 -6.33 3.18
CA ASN A 12 -9.05 -6.16 1.73
C ASN A 12 -7.57 -6.14 1.28
N LEU A 13 -6.69 -5.55 2.09
CA LEU A 13 -5.25 -5.53 1.77
C LEU A 13 -4.63 -6.92 1.88
N ALA A 14 -4.94 -7.67 2.94
CA ALA A 14 -4.50 -9.06 3.09
C ALA A 14 -4.99 -9.91 1.91
N GLU A 15 -6.28 -9.81 1.56
CA GLU A 15 -6.85 -10.50 0.40
C GLU A 15 -6.12 -10.16 -0.90
N ALA A 16 -5.80 -8.88 -1.14
CA ALA A 16 -5.08 -8.46 -2.34
C ALA A 16 -3.66 -9.05 -2.41
N VAL A 17 -2.93 -9.09 -1.28
CA VAL A 17 -1.60 -9.71 -1.21
C VAL A 17 -1.70 -11.22 -1.43
N ILE A 18 -2.65 -11.89 -0.77
CA ILE A 18 -2.90 -13.32 -0.94
C ILE A 18 -3.24 -13.65 -2.39
N LYS A 19 -4.11 -12.87 -3.04
CA LYS A 19 -4.41 -12.99 -4.47
C LYS A 19 -3.14 -12.94 -5.32
N GLY A 20 -2.24 -12.00 -5.06
CA GLY A 20 -0.96 -11.89 -5.78
C GLY A 20 -0.05 -13.09 -5.54
N LEU A 21 0.00 -13.61 -4.32
CA LEU A 21 0.79 -14.78 -3.95
C LEU A 21 0.27 -16.08 -4.59
N THR A 22 -1.05 -16.21 -4.74
CA THR A 22 -1.69 -17.41 -5.31
C THR A 22 -1.77 -17.40 -6.84
N ALA A 23 -1.60 -16.23 -7.49
CA ALA A 23 -1.70 -16.09 -8.94
C ALA A 23 -0.44 -16.55 -9.71
N GLY A 24 0.70 -16.76 -9.03
CA GLY A 24 1.98 -17.14 -9.65
C GLY A 24 2.27 -18.63 -9.56
N ASP A 25 3.32 -19.07 -10.29
CA ASP A 25 3.80 -20.46 -10.30
C ASP A 25 4.52 -20.86 -9.01
N GLU A 26 5.06 -19.90 -8.28
CA GLU A 26 5.68 -20.09 -6.97
C GLU A 26 4.60 -20.39 -5.93
N LYS A 27 4.73 -21.51 -5.25
CA LYS A 27 3.76 -21.91 -4.24
C LYS A 27 4.19 -21.47 -2.86
N PHE A 28 3.27 -20.79 -2.16
CA PHE A 28 3.38 -20.44 -0.75
C PHE A 28 2.38 -21.29 0.04
N SER A 29 2.71 -21.63 1.27
CA SER A 29 1.74 -22.16 2.22
C SER A 29 1.17 -20.97 3.00
N ILE A 30 -0.09 -20.63 2.76
CA ILE A 30 -0.70 -19.43 3.32
C ILE A 30 -1.72 -19.83 4.38
N MET A 31 -1.58 -19.24 5.56
CA MET A 31 -2.53 -19.33 6.65
C MET A 31 -3.08 -17.95 7.00
N ALA A 32 -4.28 -17.89 7.56
CA ALA A 32 -4.86 -16.64 8.02
C ALA A 32 -5.69 -16.81 9.29
N THR A 33 -5.69 -15.75 10.11
CA THR A 33 -6.59 -15.59 11.24
C THR A 33 -7.23 -14.20 11.23
N ASP A 34 -8.49 -14.13 11.61
CA ASP A 34 -9.26 -12.89 11.73
C ASP A 34 -10.41 -13.09 12.73
N LEU A 35 -10.90 -12.01 13.31
CA LEU A 35 -12.10 -12.04 14.14
C LEU A 35 -13.38 -12.28 13.30
N SER A 36 -13.35 -11.93 12.01
CA SER A 36 -14.46 -12.15 11.08
C SER A 36 -14.34 -13.52 10.40
N LYS A 37 -15.20 -14.44 10.79
CA LYS A 37 -15.31 -15.77 10.15
C LYS A 37 -15.70 -15.67 8.69
N GLU A 38 -16.53 -14.67 8.31
CA GLU A 38 -16.91 -14.40 6.94
C GLU A 38 -15.69 -14.08 6.07
N ARG A 39 -14.77 -13.23 6.57
CA ARG A 39 -13.54 -12.90 5.86
C ARG A 39 -12.64 -14.12 5.68
N LEU A 40 -12.53 -14.96 6.69
CA LEU A 40 -11.78 -16.21 6.61
C LEU A 40 -12.38 -17.17 5.58
N SER A 41 -13.71 -17.33 5.55
CA SER A 41 -14.41 -18.16 4.54
C SER A 41 -14.11 -17.70 3.12
N ILE A 42 -14.15 -16.37 2.87
CA ILE A 42 -13.80 -15.79 1.57
C ILE A 42 -12.37 -16.14 1.14
N LEU A 43 -11.41 -16.10 2.06
CA LEU A 43 -10.01 -16.42 1.75
C LEU A 43 -9.81 -17.91 1.47
N ASP A 44 -10.47 -18.78 2.23
CA ASP A 44 -10.46 -20.22 2.00
C ASP A 44 -11.08 -20.56 0.65
N GLU A 45 -12.33 -20.13 0.41
CA GLU A 45 -13.09 -20.47 -0.79
C GLU A 45 -12.44 -19.97 -2.09
N LYS A 46 -11.88 -18.75 -2.08
CA LYS A 46 -11.31 -18.13 -3.30
C LYS A 46 -9.86 -18.52 -3.55
N TYR A 47 -9.09 -18.74 -2.51
CA TYR A 47 -7.62 -18.82 -2.62
C TYR A 47 -7.03 -20.08 -1.96
N GLY A 48 -7.85 -20.92 -1.31
CA GLY A 48 -7.40 -22.12 -0.61
C GLY A 48 -6.50 -21.82 0.60
N VAL A 49 -6.76 -20.68 1.28
CA VAL A 49 -6.00 -20.28 2.47
C VAL A 49 -6.42 -21.13 3.66
N ILE A 50 -5.46 -21.69 4.36
CA ILE A 50 -5.72 -22.43 5.59
C ILE A 50 -6.10 -21.43 6.67
N THR A 51 -7.28 -21.57 7.27
CA THR A 51 -7.74 -20.71 8.35
C THR A 51 -7.51 -21.37 9.71
N GLY A 52 -7.14 -20.59 10.71
CA GLY A 52 -6.86 -21.13 12.05
C GLY A 52 -6.88 -20.07 13.15
N GLU A 53 -6.72 -20.53 14.37
CA GLU A 53 -6.56 -19.65 15.52
C GLU A 53 -5.18 -18.97 15.48
N LEU A 54 -5.04 -17.82 16.18
CA LEU A 54 -3.81 -17.03 16.20
C LEU A 54 -2.57 -17.88 16.55
N ALA A 55 -2.67 -18.72 17.56
CA ALA A 55 -1.57 -19.57 18.00
C ALA A 55 -1.06 -20.48 16.87
N GLN A 56 -1.97 -21.18 16.21
CA GLN A 56 -1.63 -22.06 15.09
C GLN A 56 -0.99 -21.30 13.95
N VAL A 57 -1.58 -20.17 13.53
CA VAL A 57 -1.06 -19.35 12.44
C VAL A 57 0.36 -18.86 12.74
N VAL A 58 0.60 -18.42 13.97
CA VAL A 58 1.94 -17.97 14.40
C VAL A 58 2.94 -19.10 14.45
N GLU A 59 2.58 -20.24 15.08
CA GLU A 59 3.51 -21.36 15.24
C GLU A 59 3.95 -21.99 13.92
N GLU A 60 3.01 -22.16 12.99
CA GLU A 60 3.27 -22.82 11.71
C GLU A 60 3.91 -21.91 10.65
N SER A 61 3.94 -20.59 10.87
CA SER A 61 4.45 -19.63 9.89
C SER A 61 5.91 -19.24 10.12
N GLU A 62 6.66 -19.05 9.01
CA GLU A 62 8.02 -18.46 9.01
C GLU A 62 7.95 -16.94 8.88
N VAL A 63 6.93 -16.45 8.16
CA VAL A 63 6.64 -15.04 7.96
C VAL A 63 5.26 -14.73 8.51
N VAL A 64 5.17 -13.72 9.37
CA VAL A 64 3.91 -13.27 9.97
C VAL A 64 3.60 -11.87 9.44
N VAL A 65 2.51 -11.73 8.69
CA VAL A 65 2.05 -10.45 8.13
C VAL A 65 0.97 -9.86 9.03
N LEU A 66 1.27 -8.70 9.63
CA LEU A 66 0.33 -7.93 10.44
C LEU A 66 -0.52 -7.05 9.52
N ALA A 67 -1.74 -7.50 9.23
CA ALA A 67 -2.70 -6.83 8.34
C ALA A 67 -3.99 -6.40 9.05
N VAL A 68 -3.90 -6.15 10.35
CA VAL A 68 -4.98 -5.60 11.17
C VAL A 68 -5.02 -4.07 11.07
N LYS A 69 -6.11 -3.47 11.53
CA LYS A 69 -6.21 -2.00 11.60
C LYS A 69 -5.19 -1.44 12.58
N PRO A 70 -4.65 -0.23 12.37
CA PRO A 70 -3.65 0.38 13.25
C PRO A 70 -4.01 0.34 14.74
N LYS A 71 -5.25 0.64 15.10
CA LYS A 71 -5.75 0.63 16.48
C LYS A 71 -5.64 -0.73 17.18
N ASP A 72 -5.59 -1.82 16.41
CA ASP A 72 -5.56 -3.18 16.95
C ASP A 72 -4.13 -3.75 17.03
N VAL A 73 -3.13 -3.06 16.41
CA VAL A 73 -1.75 -3.56 16.33
C VAL A 73 -1.12 -3.74 17.70
N THR A 74 -1.29 -2.81 18.63
CA THR A 74 -0.74 -2.92 19.98
C THR A 74 -1.21 -4.19 20.69
N THR A 75 -2.50 -4.52 20.55
CA THR A 75 -3.08 -5.74 21.15
C THR A 75 -2.51 -6.99 20.50
N VAL A 76 -2.40 -7.00 19.18
CA VAL A 76 -1.83 -8.13 18.44
C VAL A 76 -0.36 -8.31 18.77
N VAL A 77 0.44 -7.25 18.81
CA VAL A 77 1.86 -7.30 19.18
C VAL A 77 2.05 -7.86 20.59
N LYS A 78 1.24 -7.44 21.58
CA LYS A 78 1.25 -8.02 22.93
C LYS A 78 0.93 -9.51 22.92
N SER A 79 -0.03 -9.94 22.11
CA SER A 79 -0.34 -11.36 21.96
C SER A 79 0.80 -12.12 21.31
N LEU A 80 1.43 -11.56 20.24
CA LEU A 80 2.58 -12.18 19.57
C LEU A 80 3.77 -12.37 20.50
N ALA A 81 4.01 -11.44 21.41
CA ALA A 81 5.10 -11.54 22.39
C ALA A 81 4.96 -12.74 23.35
N THR A 82 3.78 -13.37 23.42
CA THR A 82 3.57 -14.59 24.23
C THR A 82 3.97 -15.88 23.50
N PHE A 83 4.22 -15.83 22.19
CA PHE A 83 4.64 -16.96 21.37
C PHE A 83 6.15 -16.96 21.12
N SER A 84 6.68 -18.10 20.68
CA SER A 84 8.06 -18.17 20.20
C SER A 84 8.17 -17.50 18.83
N MET A 85 8.73 -16.29 18.80
CA MET A 85 8.96 -15.52 17.57
C MET A 85 10.37 -15.71 17.00
N GLN A 86 11.16 -16.59 17.58
CA GLN A 86 12.54 -16.84 17.14
C GLN A 86 12.59 -17.32 15.70
N ASN A 87 13.50 -16.74 14.91
CA ASN A 87 13.68 -17.03 13.48
C ASN A 87 12.46 -16.73 12.57
N LYS A 88 11.49 -15.96 13.05
CA LYS A 88 10.37 -15.49 12.25
C LYS A 88 10.63 -14.08 11.75
N LEU A 89 10.12 -13.79 10.57
CA LEU A 89 10.04 -12.44 10.03
C LEU A 89 8.63 -11.87 10.26
N VAL A 90 8.53 -10.71 10.85
CA VAL A 90 7.26 -9.97 10.97
C VAL A 90 7.23 -8.87 9.90
N ILE A 91 6.16 -8.83 9.11
CA ILE A 91 5.93 -7.78 8.13
C ILE A 91 4.68 -7.00 8.53
N SER A 92 4.81 -5.72 8.84
CA SER A 92 3.67 -4.86 9.18
C SER A 92 3.22 -4.04 7.98
N VAL A 93 1.93 -4.13 7.63
CA VAL A 93 1.28 -3.28 6.62
C VAL A 93 0.43 -2.17 7.25
N ALA A 94 0.48 -2.03 8.59
CA ALA A 94 -0.35 -1.07 9.31
C ALA A 94 0.20 0.35 9.15
N ALA A 95 -0.62 1.23 8.58
CA ALA A 95 -0.28 2.65 8.41
C ALA A 95 -0.14 3.34 9.77
N GLY A 96 0.84 4.25 9.91
CA GLY A 96 1.06 5.02 11.13
C GLY A 96 1.65 4.24 12.31
N ILE A 97 2.09 3.00 12.12
CA ILE A 97 2.76 2.21 13.17
C ILE A 97 4.27 2.25 12.92
N PRO A 98 5.06 2.93 13.76
CA PRO A 98 6.50 3.04 13.57
C PRO A 98 7.23 1.74 13.92
N LEU A 99 8.42 1.56 13.31
CA LEU A 99 9.28 0.39 13.60
C LEU A 99 9.65 0.32 15.09
N THR A 100 9.91 1.45 15.73
CA THR A 100 10.25 1.51 17.16
C THR A 100 9.19 0.85 18.05
N MET A 101 7.91 1.08 17.73
CA MET A 101 6.80 0.45 18.45
C MET A 101 6.79 -1.08 18.26
N LEU A 102 7.00 -1.54 17.04
CA LEU A 102 7.01 -2.97 16.72
C LEU A 102 8.23 -3.67 17.34
N GLU A 103 9.42 -3.06 17.24
CA GLU A 103 10.67 -3.59 17.77
C GLU A 103 10.66 -3.64 19.30
N ASN A 104 10.10 -2.62 19.95
CA ASN A 104 9.94 -2.62 21.41
C ASN A 104 8.94 -3.70 21.88
N GLY A 105 7.88 -3.92 21.11
CA GLY A 105 6.87 -4.93 21.43
C GLY A 105 7.27 -6.36 21.10
N LEU A 106 8.23 -6.55 20.18
CA LEU A 106 8.74 -7.86 19.72
C LEU A 106 10.28 -7.87 19.72
N PRO A 107 10.90 -7.80 20.93
CA PRO A 107 12.34 -7.76 21.03
C PRO A 107 13.00 -9.02 20.46
N GLY A 108 14.07 -8.83 19.68
CA GLY A 108 14.80 -9.94 19.06
C GLY A 108 14.18 -10.49 17.76
N VAL A 109 13.10 -9.88 17.25
CA VAL A 109 12.41 -10.31 16.04
C VAL A 109 12.83 -9.44 14.84
N ALA A 110 13.08 -10.07 13.68
CA ALA A 110 13.28 -9.35 12.43
C ALA A 110 11.96 -8.74 11.96
N ILE A 111 11.95 -7.44 11.64
CA ILE A 111 10.74 -6.71 11.25
C ILE A 111 10.98 -5.99 9.93
N VAL A 112 9.97 -6.01 9.06
CA VAL A 112 9.88 -5.17 7.87
C VAL A 112 8.59 -4.38 7.94
N ARG A 113 8.68 -3.06 7.85
CA ARG A 113 7.51 -2.19 7.72
C ARG A 113 7.24 -1.92 6.25
N VAL A 114 6.01 -2.04 5.82
CA VAL A 114 5.63 -1.81 4.42
C VAL A 114 4.41 -0.89 4.34
N MET A 115 4.42 -0.03 3.33
CA MET A 115 3.33 0.89 3.03
C MET A 115 2.87 0.66 1.59
N PRO A 116 1.98 -0.31 1.35
CA PRO A 116 1.33 -0.52 0.06
C PRO A 116 0.20 0.49 -0.13
N ASN A 117 -0.44 0.46 -1.30
CA ASN A 117 -1.65 1.21 -1.57
C ASN A 117 -2.79 0.32 -2.09
N THR A 118 -3.98 0.89 -2.27
CA THR A 118 -5.19 0.18 -2.69
C THR A 118 -5.08 -0.50 -4.06
N SER A 119 -4.12 -0.08 -4.92
CA SER A 119 -3.87 -0.70 -6.22
C SER A 119 -3.31 -2.14 -6.12
N CYS A 120 -3.02 -2.64 -4.90
CA CYS A 120 -2.79 -4.06 -4.64
C CYS A 120 -3.93 -4.92 -5.19
N ALA A 121 -5.17 -4.46 -5.13
CA ALA A 121 -6.35 -5.19 -5.61
C ALA A 121 -6.28 -5.56 -7.11
N VAL A 122 -5.55 -4.75 -7.89
CA VAL A 122 -5.31 -4.95 -9.31
C VAL A 122 -3.85 -5.32 -9.64
N LEU A 123 -3.05 -5.67 -8.62
CA LEU A 123 -1.64 -6.07 -8.74
C LEU A 123 -0.73 -4.96 -9.32
N LEU A 124 -1.09 -3.72 -9.11
CA LEU A 124 -0.36 -2.52 -9.58
C LEU A 124 -0.02 -1.58 -8.43
N SER A 125 0.22 -2.12 -7.24
CA SER A 125 0.62 -1.32 -6.08
C SER A 125 2.00 -0.70 -6.28
N MET A 126 2.22 0.45 -5.65
CA MET A 126 3.54 0.92 -5.28
C MET A 126 3.70 0.76 -3.77
N THR A 127 4.66 -0.04 -3.34
CA THR A 127 4.88 -0.37 -1.93
C THR A 127 6.21 0.20 -1.45
N GLY A 128 6.16 1.16 -0.51
CA GLY A 128 7.35 1.57 0.25
C GLY A 128 7.68 0.51 1.31
N MET A 129 8.97 0.19 1.47
CA MET A 129 9.45 -0.84 2.37
C MET A 129 10.60 -0.33 3.22
N VAL A 130 10.59 -0.62 4.50
CA VAL A 130 11.61 -0.22 5.46
C VAL A 130 12.10 -1.44 6.23
N LEU A 131 13.42 -1.59 6.36
CA LEU A 131 14.02 -2.65 7.18
C LEU A 131 14.10 -2.22 8.64
N GLY A 132 13.65 -3.07 9.55
CA GLY A 132 13.93 -2.96 10.97
C GLY A 132 15.39 -3.27 11.30
N SER A 133 15.77 -2.92 12.51
CA SER A 133 17.18 -2.97 12.97
C SER A 133 17.80 -4.37 12.96
N LEU A 134 16.98 -5.43 13.11
CA LEU A 134 17.41 -6.84 13.13
C LEU A 134 17.14 -7.57 11.81
N ALA A 135 16.48 -6.92 10.84
CA ALA A 135 16.18 -7.55 9.57
C ALA A 135 17.44 -7.68 8.70
N THR A 136 17.65 -8.88 8.17
CA THR A 136 18.81 -9.25 7.35
C THR A 136 18.51 -9.11 5.85
N ASP A 137 19.53 -9.28 5.00
CA ASP A 137 19.35 -9.33 3.54
C ASP A 137 18.45 -10.51 3.11
N LYS A 138 18.43 -11.61 3.88
CA LYS A 138 17.51 -12.71 3.66
C LYS A 138 16.06 -12.26 3.92
N ASP A 139 15.80 -11.56 5.00
CA ASP A 139 14.47 -11.04 5.34
C ASP A 139 14.01 -10.02 4.32
N LYS A 140 14.94 -9.16 3.87
CA LYS A 140 14.72 -8.22 2.77
C LYS A 140 14.27 -8.93 1.49
N ALA A 141 14.97 -10.01 1.09
CA ALA A 141 14.63 -10.77 -0.10
C ALA A 141 13.26 -11.45 0.02
N VAL A 142 12.95 -12.00 1.21
CA VAL A 142 11.66 -12.61 1.50
C VAL A 142 10.53 -11.58 1.41
N ALA A 143 10.64 -10.45 2.08
CA ALA A 143 9.63 -9.40 2.02
C ALA A 143 9.45 -8.87 0.59
N ALA A 144 10.55 -8.69 -0.16
CA ALA A 144 10.51 -8.31 -1.57
C ALA A 144 9.75 -9.34 -2.42
N SER A 145 9.99 -10.64 -2.22
CA SER A 145 9.32 -11.71 -2.98
C SER A 145 7.80 -11.71 -2.78
N ILE A 146 7.34 -11.33 -1.60
CA ILE A 146 5.90 -11.24 -1.27
C ILE A 146 5.27 -10.01 -1.94
N PHE A 147 5.84 -8.82 -1.73
CA PHE A 147 5.20 -7.57 -2.16
C PHE A 147 5.39 -7.24 -3.63
N SER A 148 6.42 -7.79 -4.30
CA SER A 148 6.55 -7.69 -5.76
C SER A 148 5.45 -8.46 -6.53
N ARG A 149 4.71 -9.35 -5.87
CA ARG A 149 3.54 -10.02 -6.46
C ARG A 149 2.34 -9.10 -6.62
N VAL A 150 2.31 -8.00 -5.90
CA VAL A 150 1.18 -7.06 -5.94
C VAL A 150 1.54 -5.72 -6.57
N GLY A 151 2.74 -5.58 -7.13
CA GLY A 151 3.20 -4.36 -7.83
C GLY A 151 4.68 -4.10 -7.68
N GLN A 152 5.05 -2.84 -7.74
CA GLN A 152 6.44 -2.39 -7.58
C GLN A 152 6.77 -2.14 -6.11
N ILE A 153 8.04 -2.30 -5.75
CA ILE A 153 8.54 -2.07 -4.39
C ILE A 153 9.66 -1.02 -4.41
N LEU A 154 9.77 -0.25 -3.34
CA LEU A 154 10.86 0.71 -3.14
C LEU A 154 11.36 0.62 -1.69
N TRP A 155 12.64 0.28 -1.52
CA TRP A 155 13.29 0.32 -0.21
C TRP A 155 13.67 1.74 0.15
N ILE A 156 13.28 2.19 1.34
CA ILE A 156 13.49 3.55 1.84
C ILE A 156 13.96 3.53 3.30
N ALA A 157 14.47 4.64 3.78
CA ALA A 157 14.70 4.86 5.20
C ALA A 157 13.37 5.20 5.91
N GLU A 158 13.27 4.88 7.19
CA GLU A 158 12.05 5.04 8.01
C GLU A 158 11.55 6.50 8.01
N ASP A 159 12.46 7.48 8.07
CA ASP A 159 12.15 8.92 8.05
C ASP A 159 11.42 9.40 6.80
N LYS A 160 11.39 8.58 5.72
CA LYS A 160 10.72 8.88 4.46
C LYS A 160 9.33 8.24 4.33
N ILE A 161 8.93 7.41 5.28
CA ILE A 161 7.68 6.61 5.13
C ILE A 161 6.43 7.50 5.10
N ASN A 162 6.44 8.63 5.79
CA ASN A 162 5.32 9.58 5.78
C ASN A 162 5.18 10.29 4.43
N ALA A 163 6.28 10.59 3.76
CA ALA A 163 6.27 11.09 2.38
C ALA A 163 5.74 10.02 1.41
N VAL A 164 6.14 8.75 1.58
CA VAL A 164 5.59 7.63 0.79
C VAL A 164 4.09 7.46 1.04
N THR A 165 3.66 7.58 2.29
CA THR A 165 2.22 7.54 2.63
C THR A 165 1.45 8.64 1.91
N ALA A 166 1.97 9.86 1.89
CA ALA A 166 1.35 10.99 1.20
C ALA A 166 1.30 10.81 -0.32
N ILE A 167 2.40 10.37 -0.94
CA ILE A 167 2.51 10.31 -2.41
C ILE A 167 1.90 9.02 -2.98
N SER A 168 2.14 7.88 -2.35
CA SER A 168 1.74 6.57 -2.85
C SER A 168 0.53 6.00 -2.09
N GLY A 169 0.52 6.08 -0.77
CA GLY A 169 -0.59 5.56 0.05
C GLY A 169 -1.90 6.30 -0.23
N SER A 170 -1.88 7.62 -0.11
CA SER A 170 -3.01 8.53 -0.38
C SER A 170 -3.18 8.88 -1.86
N GLY A 171 -2.11 8.73 -2.65
CA GLY A 171 -2.04 9.13 -4.06
C GLY A 171 -3.19 8.67 -4.94
N PRO A 172 -3.69 7.42 -4.83
CA PRO A 172 -4.84 6.98 -5.63
C PRO A 172 -6.06 7.89 -5.50
N ALA A 173 -6.34 8.41 -4.29
CA ALA A 173 -7.46 9.32 -4.06
C ALA A 173 -7.31 10.64 -4.83
N TYR A 174 -6.09 11.14 -5.01
CA TYR A 174 -5.84 12.37 -5.78
C TYR A 174 -6.18 12.19 -7.26
N TYR A 175 -5.82 11.04 -7.82
CA TYR A 175 -6.15 10.70 -9.21
C TYR A 175 -7.66 10.48 -9.38
N TYR A 176 -8.33 9.88 -8.40
CA TYR A 176 -9.80 9.73 -8.43
C TYR A 176 -10.49 11.08 -8.39
N LEU A 177 -10.07 11.99 -7.50
CA LEU A 177 -10.62 13.35 -7.42
C LEU A 177 -10.40 14.15 -8.72
N PHE A 178 -9.21 14.03 -9.32
CA PHE A 178 -8.92 14.68 -10.59
C PHE A 178 -9.80 14.13 -11.71
N THR A 179 -9.98 12.81 -11.78
CA THR A 179 -10.85 12.14 -12.75
C THR A 179 -12.31 12.56 -12.55
N GLU A 180 -12.80 12.58 -11.31
CA GLU A 180 -14.14 13.07 -10.95
C GLU A 180 -14.36 14.52 -11.43
N SER A 181 -13.35 15.38 -11.24
CA SER A 181 -13.41 16.77 -11.70
C SER A 181 -13.47 16.87 -13.22
N LEU A 182 -12.76 16.00 -13.96
CA LEU A 182 -12.86 15.94 -15.42
C LEU A 182 -14.22 15.46 -15.90
N VAL A 183 -14.84 14.49 -15.20
CA VAL A 183 -16.22 14.04 -15.49
C VAL A 183 -17.18 15.20 -15.33
N ALA A 184 -17.12 15.94 -14.22
CA ALA A 184 -17.97 17.10 -13.97
C ALA A 184 -17.80 18.17 -15.05
N ALA A 185 -16.54 18.47 -15.43
CA ALA A 185 -16.26 19.41 -16.52
C ALA A 185 -16.81 18.94 -17.88
N GLY A 186 -16.74 17.64 -18.17
CA GLY A 186 -17.31 17.05 -19.38
C GLY A 186 -18.82 17.27 -19.49
N VAL A 187 -19.54 17.08 -18.38
CA VAL A 187 -20.98 17.32 -18.31
C VAL A 187 -21.31 18.81 -18.52
N GLU A 188 -20.56 19.72 -17.91
CA GLU A 188 -20.73 21.18 -18.14
C GLU A 188 -20.45 21.60 -19.59
N LEU A 189 -19.60 20.83 -20.30
CA LEU A 189 -19.30 21.04 -21.72
C LEU A 189 -20.32 20.38 -22.67
N GLY A 190 -21.37 19.75 -22.12
CA GLY A 190 -22.49 19.19 -22.87
C GLY A 190 -22.43 17.69 -23.17
N LEU A 191 -21.48 16.95 -22.58
CA LEU A 191 -21.49 15.47 -22.59
C LEU A 191 -22.57 14.92 -21.66
N THR A 192 -23.07 13.73 -21.97
CA THR A 192 -23.84 12.98 -20.95
C THR A 192 -22.89 12.53 -19.80
N PRO A 193 -23.42 12.28 -18.59
CA PRO A 193 -22.62 11.75 -17.50
C PRO A 193 -21.85 10.47 -17.87
N GLU A 194 -22.47 9.57 -18.62
CA GLU A 194 -21.89 8.32 -19.06
C GLU A 194 -20.74 8.54 -20.07
N GLU A 195 -20.91 9.46 -21.03
CA GLU A 195 -19.86 9.82 -21.98
C GLU A 195 -18.67 10.46 -21.27
N ALA A 196 -18.93 11.39 -20.35
CA ALA A 196 -17.89 12.07 -19.58
C ALA A 196 -17.10 11.08 -18.71
N GLU A 197 -17.78 10.15 -18.04
CA GLU A 197 -17.14 9.11 -17.21
C GLU A 197 -16.23 8.20 -18.06
N VAL A 198 -16.72 7.68 -19.18
CA VAL A 198 -15.92 6.80 -20.05
C VAL A 198 -14.70 7.54 -20.57
N LEU A 199 -14.87 8.77 -21.09
CA LEU A 199 -13.77 9.56 -21.63
C LEU A 199 -12.70 9.87 -20.57
N ALA A 200 -13.08 10.34 -19.39
CA ALA A 200 -12.13 10.67 -18.33
C ALA A 200 -11.38 9.43 -17.83
N ARG A 201 -12.09 8.33 -17.58
CA ARG A 201 -11.50 7.07 -17.10
C ARG A 201 -10.52 6.46 -18.09
N GLU A 202 -10.92 6.31 -19.35
CA GLU A 202 -10.06 5.68 -20.38
C GLU A 202 -8.87 6.58 -20.75
N THR A 203 -9.04 7.90 -20.73
CA THR A 203 -7.93 8.84 -20.90
C THR A 203 -6.92 8.72 -19.76
N PHE A 204 -7.37 8.63 -18.49
CA PHE A 204 -6.49 8.39 -17.35
C PHE A 204 -5.76 7.07 -17.47
N ALA A 205 -6.46 5.97 -17.80
CA ALA A 205 -5.88 4.66 -17.99
C ALA A 205 -4.79 4.68 -19.09
N GLY A 206 -5.05 5.30 -20.23
CA GLY A 206 -4.08 5.47 -21.32
C GLY A 206 -2.88 6.31 -20.92
N ALA A 207 -3.09 7.46 -20.27
CA ALA A 207 -2.01 8.34 -19.82
C ALA A 207 -1.12 7.64 -18.77
N SER A 208 -1.69 6.88 -17.84
CA SER A 208 -0.92 6.11 -16.85
C SER A 208 -0.02 5.06 -17.52
N GLN A 209 -0.52 4.37 -18.55
CA GLN A 209 0.29 3.39 -19.30
C GLN A 209 1.44 4.08 -20.07
N MET A 210 1.21 5.29 -20.60
CA MET A 210 2.27 6.09 -21.24
C MET A 210 3.37 6.47 -20.24
N LEU A 211 3.02 6.86 -19.02
CA LEU A 211 3.99 7.14 -17.94
C LEU A 211 4.86 5.91 -17.62
N VAL A 212 4.24 4.73 -17.55
CA VAL A 212 4.93 3.49 -17.15
C VAL A 212 5.79 2.91 -18.27
N ARG A 213 5.30 2.96 -19.54
CA ARG A 213 5.90 2.20 -20.64
C ARG A 213 6.80 3.00 -21.56
N SER A 214 6.64 4.34 -21.64
CA SER A 214 7.37 5.13 -22.63
C SER A 214 8.85 5.39 -22.27
N GLY A 215 9.23 5.25 -21.00
CA GLY A 215 10.54 5.66 -20.48
C GLY A 215 10.76 7.17 -20.43
N LYS A 216 9.74 7.97 -20.80
CA LYS A 216 9.80 9.44 -20.79
C LYS A 216 9.41 9.99 -19.40
N THR A 217 9.95 11.16 -19.07
CA THR A 217 9.51 11.87 -17.86
C THR A 217 8.09 12.43 -18.03
N PRO A 218 7.36 12.66 -16.92
CA PRO A 218 6.03 13.29 -16.97
C PRO A 218 6.04 14.64 -17.69
N ALA A 219 7.09 15.45 -17.49
CA ALA A 219 7.27 16.74 -18.15
C ALA A 219 7.36 16.56 -19.67
N ARG A 220 8.18 15.60 -20.14
CA ARG A 220 8.34 15.33 -21.57
C ARG A 220 7.05 14.82 -22.20
N LEU A 221 6.31 13.93 -21.54
CA LEU A 221 5.02 13.47 -22.04
C LEU A 221 4.01 14.60 -22.16
N ARG A 222 3.98 15.51 -21.18
CA ARG A 222 3.14 16.70 -21.24
C ARG A 222 3.52 17.61 -22.42
N GLU A 223 4.80 17.85 -22.65
CA GLU A 223 5.30 18.64 -23.79
C GLU A 223 4.89 18.01 -25.14
N ASP A 224 5.05 16.69 -25.28
CA ASP A 224 4.75 15.96 -26.51
C ASP A 224 3.27 16.11 -26.96
N VAL A 225 2.35 16.37 -26.02
CA VAL A 225 0.91 16.55 -26.31
C VAL A 225 0.47 18.03 -26.27
N THR A 226 1.43 18.98 -26.14
CA THR A 226 1.15 20.41 -26.01
C THR A 226 1.65 21.16 -27.23
N SER A 227 0.81 21.30 -28.25
CA SER A 227 1.12 22.15 -29.40
C SER A 227 0.99 23.64 -29.07
N PRO A 228 1.83 24.51 -29.63
CA PRO A 228 1.71 25.96 -29.42
C PRO A 228 0.31 26.48 -29.80
N ASN A 229 -0.29 27.25 -28.90
CA ASN A 229 -1.65 27.79 -29.02
C ASN A 229 -2.76 26.74 -29.22
N GLY A 230 -2.49 25.46 -28.91
CA GLY A 230 -3.48 24.41 -29.01
C GLY A 230 -4.39 24.34 -27.76
N THR A 231 -5.36 23.45 -27.80
CA THR A 231 -6.33 23.23 -26.68
C THR A 231 -5.65 22.82 -25.39
N THR A 232 -4.66 21.92 -25.47
CA THR A 232 -3.87 21.50 -24.31
C THR A 232 -3.07 22.67 -23.72
N TYR A 233 -2.48 23.52 -24.56
CA TYR A 233 -1.76 24.71 -24.10
C TYR A 233 -2.71 25.64 -23.33
N ALA A 234 -3.89 25.94 -23.87
CA ALA A 234 -4.87 26.81 -23.21
C ALA A 234 -5.31 26.25 -21.85
N ALA A 235 -5.57 24.93 -21.76
CA ALA A 235 -5.93 24.29 -20.49
C ALA A 235 -4.79 24.35 -19.46
N LEU A 236 -3.55 24.09 -19.87
CA LEU A 236 -2.38 24.17 -18.99
C LEU A 236 -2.11 25.57 -18.45
N GLN A 237 -2.42 26.62 -19.22
CA GLN A 237 -2.35 28.01 -18.73
C GLN A 237 -3.34 28.25 -17.57
N GLN A 238 -4.55 27.69 -17.61
CA GLN A 238 -5.51 27.79 -16.50
C GLN A 238 -5.02 27.07 -15.27
N PHE A 239 -4.48 25.84 -15.39
CA PHE A 239 -3.89 25.13 -14.27
C PHE A 239 -2.70 25.89 -13.67
N GLY A 240 -1.86 26.52 -14.52
CA GLY A 240 -0.76 27.36 -14.07
C GLY A 240 -1.23 28.60 -13.32
N ALA A 241 -2.22 29.32 -13.87
CA ALA A 241 -2.81 30.49 -13.23
C ALA A 241 -3.49 30.17 -11.88
N ALA A 242 -4.03 28.97 -11.73
CA ALA A 242 -4.57 28.44 -10.48
C ALA A 242 -3.53 27.88 -9.52
N ASN A 243 -2.23 27.95 -9.85
CA ASN A 243 -1.13 27.41 -9.03
C ASN A 243 -1.33 25.93 -8.64
N LEU A 244 -1.71 25.08 -9.60
CA LEU A 244 -1.97 23.66 -9.33
C LEU A 244 -0.81 22.97 -8.57
N GLN A 245 0.43 23.34 -8.86
CA GLN A 245 1.60 22.74 -8.19
C GLN A 245 1.61 23.06 -6.69
N ASP A 246 1.27 24.28 -6.30
CA ASP A 246 1.20 24.68 -4.89
C ASP A 246 0.05 23.99 -4.17
N ILE A 247 -1.09 23.79 -4.85
CA ILE A 247 -2.23 23.04 -4.31
C ILE A 247 -1.82 21.59 -4.05
N VAL A 248 -1.15 20.93 -5.01
CA VAL A 248 -0.69 19.55 -4.87
C VAL A 248 0.34 19.42 -3.74
N LEU A 249 1.29 20.38 -3.66
CA LEU A 249 2.29 20.40 -2.59
C LEU A 249 1.62 20.54 -1.21
N ALA A 250 0.68 21.46 -1.07
CA ALA A 250 -0.04 21.67 0.18
C ALA A 250 -0.84 20.43 0.61
N ALA A 251 -1.54 19.79 -0.34
CA ALA A 251 -2.30 18.57 -0.09
C ALA A 251 -1.38 17.39 0.33
N ALA A 252 -0.27 17.17 -0.39
CA ALA A 252 0.69 16.12 -0.06
C ALA A 252 1.35 16.36 1.31
N LYS A 253 1.68 17.62 1.62
CA LYS A 253 2.23 17.99 2.93
C LYS A 253 1.23 17.72 4.06
N ALA A 254 -0.03 18.11 3.90
CA ALA A 254 -1.07 17.83 4.89
C ALA A 254 -1.23 16.31 5.15
N ALA A 255 -1.14 15.48 4.10
CA ALA A 255 -1.19 14.03 4.23
C ALA A 255 0.05 13.47 4.97
N ALA A 256 1.25 13.99 4.68
CA ALA A 256 2.48 13.60 5.37
C ALA A 256 2.47 14.03 6.84
N ASP A 257 2.02 15.25 7.12
CA ASP A 257 1.88 15.78 8.49
C ASP A 257 0.89 14.91 9.30
N ARG A 258 -0.24 14.52 8.70
CA ARG A 258 -1.21 13.65 9.36
C ARG A 258 -0.66 12.24 9.59
N ALA A 259 0.12 11.69 8.66
CA ALA A 259 0.79 10.40 8.85
C ALA A 259 1.77 10.45 10.04
N ALA A 260 2.55 11.54 10.15
CA ALA A 260 3.44 11.76 11.29
C ALA A 260 2.68 11.96 12.62
N GLU A 261 1.50 12.60 12.61
CA GLU A 261 0.65 12.68 13.81
C GLU A 261 0.16 11.29 14.24
N MET A 262 -0.30 10.46 13.30
CA MET A 262 -0.71 9.09 13.58
C MET A 262 0.42 8.27 14.18
N GLU A 263 1.65 8.41 13.70
CA GLU A 263 2.81 7.72 14.29
C GLU A 263 3.01 8.13 15.75
N ARG A 264 2.89 9.42 16.07
CA ARG A 264 3.01 9.90 17.47
C ARG A 264 1.93 9.36 18.40
N GLU A 265 0.74 9.02 17.89
CA GLU A 265 -0.30 8.35 18.68
C GLU A 265 0.12 6.95 19.15
N TYR A 266 1.04 6.32 18.41
CA TYR A 266 1.59 4.98 18.68
C TYR A 266 3.05 4.97 19.11
N ASP A 267 3.70 6.14 19.20
CA ASP A 267 5.06 6.27 19.74
C ASP A 267 4.94 6.28 21.27
N PRO A 268 5.23 5.19 21.96
CA PRO A 268 4.82 5.03 23.35
C PRO A 268 5.90 5.42 24.32
N PRO A 269 5.51 5.98 25.43
CA PRO A 269 6.22 5.71 26.68
C PRO A 269 5.60 4.51 27.41
N SER A 270 5.17 3.43 26.82
CA SER A 270 4.64 2.38 27.70
C SER A 270 4.31 1.03 27.07
N PHE A 271 5.33 0.19 26.90
CA PHE A 271 5.20 -1.24 27.19
C PHE A 271 5.62 -1.52 28.65
N HIS A 272 5.06 -0.78 29.63
CA HIS A 272 5.21 -1.06 31.06
C HIS A 272 4.04 -1.84 31.57
#